data_5ec1d3db15bbbb28e68b9ee368545b37
#
_entry.id   5ec1d3db15bbbb28e68b9ee368545b37
#
_cell.length_a   1.000
_cell.length_b   1.000
_cell.length_c   1.000
_cell.angle_alpha   90.00
_cell.angle_beta   90.00
_cell.angle_gamma   90.00
#
_symmetry.space_group_name_H-M   'P 1'
#
loop_
_entity.id
_entity.type
_entity.pdbx_description
1 polymer ?
#
loop_
_entity_poly.entity_id
_entity_poly.type
_entity_poly.pdbx_seq_one_letter_code
_entity_poly.pdbx_strand_id
1 'polypeptide(L)'
;MLSLRKKLDLDEAEHLSNYDRERVCVPQVCNCKRIDCHYRVFLDACDANQYPFQICNHNLLIADAIHRGTGRRPILPESCAIVIDEAHKLPETARQMFAVRLCAEDFQDLIHDLRKEKYLLAAESLSNMSKPLLQKMAHSYDANTPFSDFNWLLIAPDRVLDIVQKQIANHLSVSAHKRLEKLSSTVKLFCEGNANMLFYTAEDEDGGTVLCAAVLDLTAQLQGTLWNNSQSIVLASGTLAAGGGFQHYKEAIGLIKNSRVTESISPSPFDYQRNCLLYLPQCPPEQKVNIYYDKLAEEIFLLLKAACGHALVLFISYSAMSAVKARLAQMELPWPVFTLDRTSLHTMEQFKARPGSVLLAAGAVWEGFDFPGDCVSLLVIPRLPFARPNALKEKERKNFKTFTLLFEPLRFLKCRLS
;
A
#
# COMPACT_ATOMS: atom_id res chain seq x y z
N MET A 1 -6.33 -15.43 28.57
CA MET A 1 -7.18 -15.87 27.45
C MET A 1 -8.21 -14.80 27.20
N LEU A 2 -7.97 -13.92 26.24
CA LEU A 2 -8.95 -12.95 25.78
C LEU A 2 -10.09 -13.73 25.10
N SER A 3 -11.25 -13.71 25.71
CA SER A 3 -12.47 -14.22 25.09
C SER A 3 -12.88 -13.26 23.99
N LEU A 4 -12.40 -13.50 22.78
CA LEU A 4 -12.84 -12.82 21.54
C LEU A 4 -14.31 -13.19 21.27
N ARG A 5 -15.20 -12.79 22.13
CA ARG A 5 -16.64 -12.94 21.94
C ARG A 5 -17.07 -11.93 20.87
N LYS A 6 -17.25 -12.40 19.63
CA LYS A 6 -17.96 -11.74 18.54
C LYS A 6 -17.24 -10.66 17.71
N LYS A 7 -15.96 -10.34 17.91
CA LYS A 7 -15.23 -9.42 17.03
C LYS A 7 -14.04 -10.15 16.44
N LEU A 8 -13.94 -10.16 15.10
CA LEU A 8 -12.86 -10.77 14.34
C LEU A 8 -11.81 -9.74 13.90
N ASP A 9 -12.07 -8.46 14.16
CA ASP A 9 -11.19 -7.37 13.77
C ASP A 9 -10.18 -7.08 14.89
N LEU A 10 -8.89 -7.31 14.58
CA LEU A 10 -7.79 -7.03 15.51
C LEU A 10 -7.48 -5.54 15.63
N ASP A 11 -7.96 -4.71 14.69
CA ASP A 11 -7.75 -3.27 14.72
C ASP A 11 -8.63 -2.59 15.78
N GLU A 12 -9.71 -3.26 16.20
CA GLU A 12 -10.54 -2.83 17.33
C GLU A 12 -9.97 -3.26 18.69
N ALA A 13 -8.93 -4.08 18.71
CA ALA A 13 -8.29 -4.51 19.96
C ALA A 13 -7.27 -3.47 20.41
N GLU A 14 -7.66 -2.62 21.35
CA GLU A 14 -6.76 -1.70 22.04
C GLU A 14 -5.65 -2.48 22.74
N HIS A 15 -4.39 -2.03 22.63
CA HIS A 15 -3.21 -2.56 23.34
C HIS A 15 -2.54 -3.84 22.79
N LEU A 16 -2.83 -4.29 21.56
CA LEU A 16 -2.04 -5.35 20.95
C LEU A 16 -0.78 -4.79 20.29
N SER A 17 0.38 -5.24 20.75
CA SER A 17 1.64 -4.98 20.04
C SER A 17 1.66 -5.69 18.69
N ASN A 18 2.50 -5.26 17.74
CA ASN A 18 2.66 -5.96 16.45
C ASN A 18 3.07 -7.44 16.67
N TYR A 19 3.94 -7.70 17.64
CA TYR A 19 4.32 -9.04 18.06
C TYR A 19 3.14 -9.92 18.51
N ASP A 20 2.21 -9.34 19.29
CA ASP A 20 1.01 -10.06 19.74
C ASP A 20 0.02 -10.25 18.59
N ARG A 21 -0.11 -9.28 17.68
CA ARG A 21 -0.96 -9.37 16.49
C ARG A 21 -0.57 -10.54 15.61
N GLU A 22 0.72 -10.70 15.30
CA GLU A 22 1.21 -11.83 14.50
C GLU A 22 0.92 -13.19 15.14
N ARG A 23 0.95 -13.30 16.46
CA ARG A 23 0.67 -14.53 17.20
C ARG A 23 -0.79 -14.90 17.31
N VAL A 24 -1.69 -13.94 17.22
CA VAL A 24 -3.16 -14.15 17.27
C VAL A 24 -3.80 -14.17 15.88
N CYS A 25 -3.09 -13.74 14.84
CA CYS A 25 -3.52 -13.90 13.47
C CYS A 25 -3.60 -15.37 13.06
N VAL A 26 -4.46 -15.65 12.09
CA VAL A 26 -4.54 -16.96 11.48
C VAL A 26 -3.22 -17.24 10.75
N PRO A 27 -2.52 -18.33 11.06
CA PRO A 27 -1.27 -18.65 10.38
C PRO A 27 -1.51 -18.91 8.91
N GLN A 28 -0.54 -18.57 8.04
CA GLN A 28 -0.63 -18.79 6.58
C GLN A 28 -0.96 -20.25 6.21
N VAL A 29 -0.54 -21.20 7.06
CA VAL A 29 -0.90 -22.62 6.96
C VAL A 29 -1.61 -23.02 8.25
N CYS A 30 -2.94 -22.99 8.25
CA CYS A 30 -3.72 -23.41 9.41
C CYS A 30 -3.96 -24.92 9.38
N ASN A 31 -3.29 -25.64 10.27
CA ASN A 31 -3.48 -27.08 10.50
C ASN A 31 -4.49 -27.39 11.63
N CYS A 32 -5.25 -26.39 12.07
CA CYS A 32 -6.24 -26.55 13.13
C CYS A 32 -7.34 -27.52 12.68
N LYS A 33 -7.57 -28.57 13.47
CA LYS A 33 -8.63 -29.58 13.24
C LYS A 33 -9.90 -29.32 14.07
N ARG A 34 -9.98 -28.19 14.74
CA ARG A 34 -11.14 -27.85 15.59
C ARG A 34 -12.37 -27.58 14.73
N ILE A 35 -13.48 -28.25 15.05
CA ILE A 35 -14.76 -28.09 14.35
C ILE A 35 -15.42 -26.75 14.69
N ASP A 36 -15.16 -26.25 15.91
CA ASP A 36 -15.67 -24.99 16.46
C ASP A 36 -14.75 -23.77 16.21
N CYS A 37 -13.86 -23.86 15.24
CA CYS A 37 -12.97 -22.77 14.88
C CYS A 37 -13.76 -21.62 14.26
N HIS A 38 -13.86 -20.47 14.92
CA HIS A 38 -14.58 -19.29 14.43
C HIS A 38 -14.10 -18.81 13.07
N TYR A 39 -12.82 -18.92 12.76
CA TYR A 39 -12.27 -18.59 11.46
C TYR A 39 -12.79 -19.52 10.35
N ARG A 40 -12.85 -20.84 10.61
CA ARG A 40 -13.42 -21.79 9.63
C ARG A 40 -14.91 -21.57 9.44
N VAL A 41 -15.65 -21.40 10.54
CA VAL A 41 -17.09 -21.07 10.48
C VAL A 41 -17.33 -19.79 9.66
N PHE A 42 -16.48 -18.79 9.84
CA PHE A 42 -16.55 -17.56 9.03
C PHE A 42 -16.25 -17.82 7.56
N LEU A 43 -15.19 -18.57 7.23
CA LEU A 43 -14.85 -18.93 5.85
C LEU A 43 -15.96 -19.76 5.20
N ASP A 44 -16.47 -20.76 5.92
CA ASP A 44 -17.57 -21.60 5.42
C ASP A 44 -18.84 -20.77 5.18
N ALA A 45 -19.13 -19.79 6.01
CA ALA A 45 -20.23 -18.86 5.82
C ALA A 45 -20.01 -17.95 4.59
N CYS A 46 -18.78 -17.51 4.34
CA CYS A 46 -18.44 -16.74 3.13
C CYS A 46 -18.54 -17.58 1.86
N ASP A 47 -18.16 -18.88 1.95
CA ASP A 47 -18.14 -19.82 0.81
C ASP A 47 -19.56 -20.35 0.44
N ALA A 48 -20.49 -20.27 1.37
CA ALA A 48 -21.80 -20.94 1.25
C ALA A 48 -22.81 -20.28 0.30
N ASN A 49 -22.42 -19.31 -0.53
CA ASN A 49 -23.31 -18.59 -1.48
C ASN A 49 -24.62 -18.07 -0.84
N GLN A 50 -24.64 -17.85 0.47
CA GLN A 50 -25.82 -17.42 1.21
C GLN A 50 -26.10 -15.93 1.08
N TYR A 51 -25.09 -15.17 0.64
CA TYR A 51 -25.15 -13.71 0.54
C TYR A 51 -25.10 -13.28 -0.92
N PRO A 52 -26.07 -12.48 -1.40
CA PRO A 52 -26.08 -11.97 -2.76
C PRO A 52 -24.96 -10.95 -3.03
N PHE A 53 -24.42 -10.34 -1.97
CA PHE A 53 -23.31 -9.39 -2.05
C PHE A 53 -22.18 -9.78 -1.09
N GLN A 54 -20.97 -9.66 -1.58
CA GLN A 54 -19.76 -9.79 -0.77
C GLN A 54 -18.87 -8.58 -0.98
N ILE A 55 -18.35 -8.03 0.11
CA ILE A 55 -17.46 -6.86 0.10
C ILE A 55 -16.10 -7.32 0.57
N CYS A 56 -15.07 -6.99 -0.22
CA CYS A 56 -13.69 -7.24 0.14
C CYS A 56 -12.80 -6.05 -0.24
N ASN A 57 -11.60 -5.99 0.30
CA ASN A 57 -10.61 -5.02 -0.15
C ASN A 57 -9.92 -5.47 -1.46
N HIS A 58 -9.22 -4.55 -2.11
CA HIS A 58 -8.50 -4.84 -3.35
C HIS A 58 -7.43 -5.93 -3.19
N ASN A 59 -6.77 -6.00 -2.02
CA ASN A 59 -5.75 -7.01 -1.76
C ASN A 59 -6.34 -8.42 -1.83
N LEU A 60 -7.51 -8.64 -1.20
CA LEU A 60 -8.19 -9.94 -1.21
C LEU A 60 -8.68 -10.29 -2.61
N LEU A 61 -9.20 -9.32 -3.36
CA LEU A 61 -9.60 -9.52 -4.76
C LEU A 61 -8.42 -9.96 -5.64
N ILE A 62 -7.28 -9.30 -5.53
CA ILE A 62 -6.08 -9.66 -6.29
C ILE A 62 -5.52 -11.01 -5.83
N ALA A 63 -5.53 -11.31 -4.52
CA ALA A 63 -5.12 -12.61 -3.99
C ALA A 63 -5.99 -13.74 -4.55
N ASP A 64 -7.32 -13.56 -4.60
CA ASP A 64 -8.24 -14.52 -5.22
C ASP A 64 -7.95 -14.69 -6.72
N ALA A 65 -7.75 -13.59 -7.44
CA ALA A 65 -7.41 -13.62 -8.85
C ALA A 65 -6.09 -14.39 -9.11
N ILE A 66 -5.07 -14.22 -8.27
CA ILE A 66 -3.81 -14.97 -8.33
C ILE A 66 -4.07 -16.46 -8.06
N HIS A 67 -4.89 -16.82 -7.07
CA HIS A 67 -5.24 -18.20 -6.77
C HIS A 67 -5.92 -18.86 -7.98
N ARG A 68 -6.91 -18.21 -8.57
CA ARG A 68 -7.61 -18.70 -9.78
C ARG A 68 -6.66 -18.87 -10.96
N GLY A 69 -5.82 -17.87 -11.23
CA GLY A 69 -4.85 -17.89 -12.33
C GLY A 69 -3.75 -18.94 -12.17
N THR A 70 -3.45 -19.37 -10.93
CA THR A 70 -2.47 -20.43 -10.64
C THR A 70 -3.09 -21.81 -10.39
N GLY A 71 -4.41 -21.98 -10.61
CA GLY A 71 -5.13 -23.23 -10.37
C GLY A 71 -5.24 -23.63 -8.91
N ARG A 72 -5.03 -22.68 -7.98
CA ARG A 72 -5.25 -22.91 -6.54
C ARG A 72 -6.74 -22.76 -6.22
N ARG A 73 -7.15 -23.29 -5.05
CA ARG A 73 -8.54 -23.10 -4.56
C ARG A 73 -8.83 -21.58 -4.49
N PRO A 74 -9.93 -21.12 -5.09
CA PRO A 74 -10.39 -19.73 -4.96
C PRO A 74 -10.59 -19.33 -3.49
N ILE A 75 -10.37 -18.05 -3.19
CA ILE A 75 -10.59 -17.48 -1.85
C ILE A 75 -12.03 -16.94 -1.76
N LEU A 76 -12.47 -16.29 -2.83
CA LEU A 76 -13.81 -15.72 -2.95
C LEU A 76 -14.73 -16.68 -3.72
N PRO A 77 -16.03 -16.73 -3.41
CA PRO A 77 -16.98 -17.50 -4.18
C PRO A 77 -17.12 -16.96 -5.62
N GLU A 78 -17.74 -17.74 -6.46
CA GLU A 78 -18.07 -17.30 -7.82
C GLU A 78 -19.11 -16.19 -7.80
N SER A 79 -18.87 -15.17 -8.62
CA SER A 79 -19.78 -14.02 -8.79
C SER A 79 -20.07 -13.78 -10.26
N CYS A 80 -21.25 -13.24 -10.58
CA CYS A 80 -21.60 -12.85 -11.95
C CYS A 80 -21.01 -11.51 -12.36
N ALA A 81 -20.76 -10.64 -11.40
CA ALA A 81 -20.15 -9.31 -11.62
C ALA A 81 -19.26 -8.90 -10.45
N ILE A 82 -18.25 -8.10 -10.75
CA ILE A 82 -17.35 -7.49 -9.79
C ILE A 82 -17.41 -5.98 -9.97
N VAL A 83 -17.64 -5.25 -8.88
CA VAL A 83 -17.54 -3.79 -8.86
C VAL A 83 -16.29 -3.41 -8.04
N ILE A 84 -15.36 -2.74 -8.69
CA ILE A 84 -14.12 -2.25 -8.06
C ILE A 84 -14.28 -0.76 -7.88
N ASP A 85 -14.61 -0.37 -6.66
CA ASP A 85 -14.69 1.02 -6.25
C ASP A 85 -13.27 1.55 -5.96
N GLU A 86 -13.08 2.87 -6.04
CA GLU A 86 -11.77 3.51 -5.95
C GLU A 86 -10.70 2.81 -6.81
N ALA A 87 -11.11 2.44 -8.02
CA ALA A 87 -10.31 1.62 -8.93
C ALA A 87 -8.96 2.26 -9.30
N HIS A 88 -8.76 3.57 -9.07
CA HIS A 88 -7.48 4.24 -9.22
C HIS A 88 -6.36 3.64 -8.33
N LYS A 89 -6.73 2.94 -7.24
CA LYS A 89 -5.78 2.24 -6.34
C LYS A 89 -5.37 0.86 -6.85
N LEU A 90 -6.14 0.28 -7.77
CA LEU A 90 -5.93 -1.08 -8.26
C LEU A 90 -4.51 -1.32 -8.83
N PRO A 91 -3.93 -0.43 -9.66
CA PRO A 91 -2.60 -0.64 -10.22
C PRO A 91 -1.52 -0.76 -9.14
N GLU A 92 -1.56 0.08 -8.10
CA GLU A 92 -0.59 0.05 -7.02
C GLU A 92 -0.77 -1.20 -6.15
N THR A 93 -2.01 -1.53 -5.81
CA THR A 93 -2.32 -2.77 -5.08
C THR A 93 -1.85 -4.01 -5.85
N ALA A 94 -2.11 -4.07 -7.14
CA ALA A 94 -1.66 -5.18 -7.98
C ALA A 94 -0.13 -5.27 -8.01
N ARG A 95 0.60 -4.15 -8.17
CA ARG A 95 2.06 -4.14 -8.11
C ARG A 95 2.60 -4.67 -6.79
N GLN A 96 1.99 -4.28 -5.67
CA GLN A 96 2.36 -4.78 -4.34
C GLN A 96 2.11 -6.28 -4.20
N MET A 97 0.97 -6.76 -4.67
CA MET A 97 0.58 -8.18 -4.57
C MET A 97 1.41 -9.09 -5.50
N PHE A 98 1.85 -8.60 -6.65
CA PHE A 98 2.74 -9.32 -7.56
C PHE A 98 4.24 -9.08 -7.28
N ALA A 99 4.56 -8.18 -6.34
CA ALA A 99 5.95 -7.96 -5.95
C ALA A 99 6.52 -9.18 -5.22
N VAL A 100 7.79 -9.42 -5.46
CA VAL A 100 8.54 -10.49 -4.76
C VAL A 100 9.50 -9.82 -3.78
N ARG A 101 9.52 -10.34 -2.56
CA ARG A 101 10.44 -9.90 -1.50
C ARG A 101 11.26 -11.09 -1.05
N LEU A 102 12.53 -10.84 -0.75
CA LEU A 102 13.47 -11.79 -0.15
C LEU A 102 14.01 -11.17 1.13
N CYS A 103 13.61 -11.74 2.26
CA CYS A 103 13.98 -11.32 3.59
C CYS A 103 15.00 -12.29 4.20
N ALA A 104 15.72 -11.84 5.23
CA ALA A 104 16.67 -12.71 5.96
C ALA A 104 15.95 -13.87 6.63
N GLU A 105 14.74 -13.64 7.13
CA GLU A 105 13.88 -14.63 7.81
C GLU A 105 13.51 -15.79 6.89
N ASP A 106 13.32 -15.58 5.58
CA ASP A 106 13.01 -16.64 4.62
C ASP A 106 14.10 -17.76 4.65
N PHE A 107 15.38 -17.37 4.79
CA PHE A 107 16.48 -18.32 4.93
C PHE A 107 16.50 -18.96 6.32
N GLN A 108 16.33 -18.16 7.38
CA GLN A 108 16.36 -18.64 8.76
C GLN A 108 15.26 -19.65 9.03
N ASP A 109 14.07 -19.41 8.53
CA ASP A 109 12.91 -20.30 8.64
C ASP A 109 13.17 -21.65 7.97
N LEU A 110 13.70 -21.64 6.73
CA LEU A 110 14.03 -22.88 6.04
C LEU A 110 15.16 -23.64 6.73
N ILE A 111 16.21 -22.96 7.18
CA ILE A 111 17.31 -23.57 7.94
C ILE A 111 16.78 -24.20 9.23
N HIS A 112 15.85 -23.54 9.92
CA HIS A 112 15.20 -24.06 11.12
C HIS A 112 14.41 -25.34 10.81
N ASP A 113 13.59 -25.32 9.75
CA ASP A 113 12.80 -26.49 9.34
C ASP A 113 13.69 -27.68 8.95
N LEU A 114 14.76 -27.45 8.19
CA LEU A 114 15.72 -28.48 7.83
C LEU A 114 16.38 -29.11 9.07
N ARG A 115 16.76 -28.30 10.06
CA ARG A 115 17.32 -28.82 11.34
C ARG A 115 16.30 -29.66 12.11
N LYS A 116 15.06 -29.16 12.19
CA LYS A 116 13.95 -29.87 12.88
C LYS A 116 13.66 -31.18 12.25
N GLU A 117 13.77 -31.30 10.94
CA GLU A 117 13.56 -32.55 10.17
C GLU A 117 14.84 -33.40 10.04
N LYS A 118 15.92 -33.03 10.76
CA LYS A 118 17.20 -33.76 10.85
C LYS A 118 18.04 -33.74 9.58
N TYR A 119 17.81 -32.84 8.63
CA TYR A 119 18.67 -32.62 7.46
C TYR A 119 19.80 -31.63 7.80
N LEU A 120 20.65 -32.01 8.77
CA LEU A 120 21.66 -31.13 9.35
C LEU A 120 22.69 -30.62 8.33
N LEU A 121 23.16 -31.50 7.43
CA LEU A 121 24.14 -31.13 6.40
C LEU A 121 23.57 -30.09 5.42
N ALA A 122 22.32 -30.24 5.01
CA ALA A 122 21.65 -29.29 4.15
C ALA A 122 21.45 -27.92 4.86
N ALA A 123 21.03 -27.96 6.14
CA ALA A 123 20.88 -26.79 6.96
C ALA A 123 22.19 -26.00 7.18
N GLU A 124 23.27 -26.72 7.48
CA GLU A 124 24.60 -26.12 7.66
C GLU A 124 25.16 -25.57 6.36
N SER A 125 25.01 -26.29 5.25
CA SER A 125 25.42 -25.81 3.93
C SER A 125 24.70 -24.53 3.55
N LEU A 126 23.37 -24.50 3.70
CA LEU A 126 22.57 -23.30 3.42
C LEU A 126 22.96 -22.16 4.35
N SER A 127 23.11 -22.41 5.65
CA SER A 127 23.51 -21.41 6.64
C SER A 127 24.86 -20.78 6.31
N ASN A 128 25.86 -21.59 5.98
CA ASN A 128 27.21 -21.13 5.67
C ASN A 128 27.24 -20.32 4.35
N MET A 129 26.54 -20.79 3.32
CA MET A 129 26.54 -20.13 2.01
C MET A 129 25.67 -18.88 1.96
N SER A 130 24.64 -18.78 2.79
CA SER A 130 23.82 -17.57 2.90
C SER A 130 24.41 -16.52 3.87
N LYS A 131 25.33 -16.91 4.75
CA LYS A 131 25.89 -16.02 5.78
C LYS A 131 26.39 -14.66 5.28
N PRO A 132 27.18 -14.54 4.18
CA PRO A 132 27.61 -13.23 3.69
C PRO A 132 26.46 -12.35 3.23
N LEU A 133 25.44 -12.95 2.60
CA LEU A 133 24.21 -12.26 2.18
C LEU A 133 23.45 -11.74 3.41
N LEU A 134 23.19 -12.61 4.39
CA LEU A 134 22.44 -12.28 5.59
C LEU A 134 23.14 -11.22 6.43
N GLN A 135 24.48 -11.28 6.54
CA GLN A 135 25.26 -10.25 7.20
C GLN A 135 25.11 -8.89 6.52
N LYS A 136 25.13 -8.85 5.19
CA LYS A 136 24.93 -7.61 4.44
C LYS A 136 23.52 -7.07 4.57
N MET A 137 22.49 -7.94 4.56
CA MET A 137 21.09 -7.56 4.76
C MET A 137 20.83 -7.03 6.18
N ALA A 138 21.51 -7.55 7.19
CA ALA A 138 21.39 -7.10 8.58
C ALA A 138 21.99 -5.71 8.87
N HIS A 139 22.78 -5.14 7.95
CA HIS A 139 23.24 -3.76 8.09
C HIS A 139 22.09 -2.79 7.92
N SER A 140 22.16 -1.66 8.62
CA SER A 140 21.18 -0.57 8.48
C SER A 140 20.97 -0.21 7.01
N TYR A 141 19.71 -0.11 6.63
CA TYR A 141 19.35 0.22 5.25
C TYR A 141 19.93 1.54 4.79
N ASP A 142 20.55 1.54 3.62
CA ASP A 142 20.99 2.75 2.92
C ASP A 142 20.34 2.79 1.53
N ALA A 143 19.55 3.82 1.29
CA ALA A 143 18.84 4.03 0.02
C ALA A 143 19.78 4.14 -1.20
N ASN A 144 21.07 4.44 -0.98
CA ASN A 144 22.07 4.51 -2.03
C ASN A 144 22.70 3.15 -2.37
N THR A 145 22.43 2.09 -1.58
CA THR A 145 22.97 0.76 -1.84
C THR A 145 22.20 0.11 -3.00
N PRO A 146 22.84 -0.09 -4.16
CA PRO A 146 22.13 -0.66 -5.31
C PRO A 146 21.94 -2.16 -5.13
N PHE A 147 20.90 -2.69 -5.74
CA PHE A 147 20.63 -4.13 -5.77
C PHE A 147 21.81 -4.95 -6.34
N SER A 148 22.56 -4.40 -7.30
CA SER A 148 23.74 -5.05 -7.90
C SER A 148 24.77 -5.52 -6.89
N ASP A 149 24.86 -4.88 -5.72
CA ASP A 149 25.80 -5.23 -4.66
C ASP A 149 25.46 -6.55 -3.96
N PHE A 150 24.26 -7.10 -4.19
CA PHE A 150 23.77 -8.36 -3.64
C PHE A 150 23.84 -9.51 -4.64
N ASN A 151 23.89 -9.25 -5.96
CA ASN A 151 23.80 -10.28 -6.99
C ASN A 151 24.77 -11.45 -6.81
N TRP A 152 26.02 -11.15 -6.56
CA TRP A 152 27.04 -12.19 -6.39
C TRP A 152 26.90 -12.98 -5.09
N LEU A 153 26.27 -12.40 -4.06
CA LEU A 153 26.00 -13.05 -2.77
C LEU A 153 24.87 -14.08 -2.86
N LEU A 154 24.02 -13.98 -3.87
CA LEU A 154 22.88 -14.88 -4.10
C LEU A 154 23.30 -16.19 -4.79
N ILE A 155 24.42 -16.19 -5.52
CA ILE A 155 24.85 -17.34 -6.34
C ILE A 155 25.12 -18.58 -5.49
N ALA A 156 25.77 -18.45 -4.35
CA ALA A 156 26.12 -19.60 -3.51
C ALA A 156 24.86 -20.19 -2.83
N PRO A 157 23.97 -19.41 -2.20
CA PRO A 157 22.69 -19.92 -1.71
C PRO A 157 21.84 -20.58 -2.80
N ASP A 158 21.75 -20.00 -4.00
CA ASP A 158 20.98 -20.58 -5.12
C ASP A 158 21.43 -22.00 -5.46
N ARG A 159 22.74 -22.22 -5.58
CA ARG A 159 23.31 -23.55 -5.83
C ARG A 159 22.96 -24.56 -4.74
N VAL A 160 23.02 -24.16 -3.46
CA VAL A 160 22.64 -25.04 -2.35
C VAL A 160 21.16 -25.36 -2.38
N LEU A 161 20.31 -24.35 -2.62
CA LEU A 161 18.86 -24.56 -2.74
C LEU A 161 18.51 -25.51 -3.88
N ASP A 162 19.18 -25.40 -5.02
CA ASP A 162 18.99 -26.32 -6.16
C ASP A 162 19.37 -27.79 -5.79
N ILE A 163 20.46 -27.97 -5.06
CA ILE A 163 20.86 -29.28 -4.55
C ILE A 163 19.83 -29.85 -3.56
N VAL A 164 19.44 -29.03 -2.59
CA VAL A 164 18.42 -29.38 -1.57
C VAL A 164 17.10 -29.74 -2.24
N GLN A 165 16.67 -28.96 -3.22
CA GLN A 165 15.45 -29.20 -4.00
C GLN A 165 15.50 -30.57 -4.72
N LYS A 166 16.61 -30.90 -5.34
CA LYS A 166 16.75 -32.16 -6.09
C LYS A 166 16.88 -33.39 -5.20
N GLN A 167 17.54 -33.28 -4.04
CA GLN A 167 17.90 -34.42 -3.21
C GLN A 167 16.85 -34.74 -2.15
N ILE A 168 16.26 -33.75 -1.50
CA ILE A 168 15.44 -33.99 -0.31
C ILE A 168 14.04 -33.40 -0.34
N ALA A 169 13.67 -32.63 -1.36
CA ALA A 169 12.36 -31.94 -1.41
C ALA A 169 11.18 -32.90 -1.17
N ASN A 170 11.20 -34.08 -1.81
CA ASN A 170 10.12 -35.07 -1.68
C ASN A 170 10.03 -35.75 -0.30
N HIS A 171 11.02 -35.55 0.54
CA HIS A 171 11.09 -36.16 1.87
C HIS A 171 10.78 -35.18 3.00
N LEU A 172 10.61 -33.89 2.64
CA LEU A 172 10.26 -32.83 3.58
C LEU A 172 8.76 -32.83 3.93
N SER A 173 8.44 -32.33 5.09
CA SER A 173 7.04 -32.01 5.42
C SER A 173 6.45 -31.05 4.42
N VAL A 174 5.13 -31.02 4.29
CA VAL A 174 4.42 -30.14 3.35
C VAL A 174 4.78 -28.66 3.57
N SER A 175 4.98 -28.24 4.82
CA SER A 175 5.34 -26.86 5.14
C SER A 175 6.77 -26.52 4.74
N ALA A 176 7.74 -27.38 5.07
CA ALA A 176 9.15 -27.20 4.71
C ALA A 176 9.36 -27.27 3.19
N HIS A 177 8.66 -28.17 2.51
CA HIS A 177 8.67 -28.27 1.05
C HIS A 177 8.20 -26.98 0.39
N LYS A 178 7.06 -26.42 0.83
CA LYS A 178 6.55 -25.15 0.30
C LYS A 178 7.51 -23.98 0.55
N ARG A 179 8.14 -23.91 1.73
CA ARG A 179 9.16 -22.90 2.02
C ARG A 179 10.38 -23.04 1.11
N LEU A 180 10.86 -24.28 0.91
CA LEU A 180 11.96 -24.57 0.00
C LEU A 180 11.63 -24.13 -1.43
N GLU A 181 10.45 -24.49 -1.95
CA GLU A 181 10.02 -24.08 -3.29
C GLU A 181 9.93 -22.56 -3.42
N LYS A 182 9.32 -21.90 -2.42
CA LYS A 182 9.19 -20.43 -2.41
C LYS A 182 10.57 -19.78 -2.39
N LEU A 183 11.45 -20.17 -1.46
CA LEU A 183 12.77 -19.57 -1.34
C LEU A 183 13.64 -19.85 -2.57
N SER A 184 13.65 -21.07 -3.07
CA SER A 184 14.40 -21.45 -4.27
C SER A 184 13.96 -20.65 -5.49
N SER A 185 12.65 -20.57 -5.76
CA SER A 185 12.12 -19.78 -6.87
C SER A 185 12.40 -18.28 -6.72
N THR A 186 12.34 -17.76 -5.50
CA THR A 186 12.64 -16.37 -5.20
C THR A 186 14.12 -16.07 -5.44
N VAL A 187 15.03 -16.83 -4.84
CA VAL A 187 16.49 -16.61 -5.01
C VAL A 187 16.88 -16.74 -6.47
N LYS A 188 16.34 -17.73 -7.18
CA LYS A 188 16.57 -17.93 -8.61
C LYS A 188 16.11 -16.71 -9.43
N LEU A 189 14.93 -16.16 -9.15
CA LEU A 189 14.44 -14.95 -9.80
C LEU A 189 15.42 -13.78 -9.62
N PHE A 190 15.96 -13.59 -8.42
CA PHE A 190 16.93 -12.52 -8.14
C PHE A 190 18.30 -12.80 -8.78
N CYS A 191 18.70 -14.05 -8.99
CA CYS A 191 19.93 -14.42 -9.70
C CYS A 191 19.82 -14.23 -11.21
N GLU A 192 18.75 -14.74 -11.82
CA GLU A 192 18.55 -14.73 -13.27
C GLU A 192 18.02 -13.40 -13.78
N GLY A 193 17.31 -12.67 -12.93
CA GLY A 193 16.62 -11.44 -13.31
C GLY A 193 15.36 -11.71 -14.13
N ASN A 194 14.63 -10.65 -14.43
CA ASN A 194 13.47 -10.65 -15.31
C ASN A 194 13.30 -9.28 -15.94
N ALA A 195 13.17 -9.23 -17.27
CA ALA A 195 13.07 -7.97 -18.01
C ALA A 195 11.84 -7.12 -17.64
N ASN A 196 10.75 -7.77 -17.20
CA ASN A 196 9.54 -7.09 -16.72
C ASN A 196 9.57 -6.76 -15.22
N MET A 197 10.72 -6.89 -14.56
CA MET A 197 10.85 -6.57 -13.14
C MET A 197 11.93 -5.54 -12.88
N LEU A 198 11.69 -4.71 -11.89
CA LEU A 198 12.66 -3.80 -11.31
C LEU A 198 13.15 -4.39 -9.99
N PHE A 199 14.45 -4.66 -9.93
CA PHE A 199 15.11 -5.14 -8.71
C PHE A 199 15.67 -3.95 -7.96
N TYR A 200 15.39 -3.88 -6.65
CA TYR A 200 15.84 -2.80 -5.78
C TYR A 200 15.93 -3.26 -4.32
N THR A 201 16.53 -2.44 -3.49
CA THR A 201 16.60 -2.65 -2.03
C THR A 201 15.56 -1.78 -1.33
N ALA A 202 15.03 -2.26 -0.22
CA ALA A 202 14.13 -1.52 0.66
C ALA A 202 14.51 -1.75 2.12
N GLU A 203 14.03 -0.88 2.99
CA GLU A 203 14.13 -1.05 4.43
C GLU A 203 13.14 -2.12 4.91
N ASP A 204 13.55 -3.00 5.81
CA ASP A 204 12.66 -3.92 6.50
C ASP A 204 12.09 -3.27 7.78
N GLU A 205 11.28 -4.03 8.55
CA GLU A 205 10.65 -3.54 9.77
C GLU A 205 11.65 -3.28 10.90
N ASP A 206 12.80 -3.97 10.88
CA ASP A 206 13.86 -3.87 11.87
C ASP A 206 14.98 -2.88 11.46
N GLY A 207 14.82 -2.18 10.35
CA GLY A 207 15.77 -1.23 9.80
C GLY A 207 16.91 -1.86 8.99
N GLY A 208 16.82 -3.15 8.70
CA GLY A 208 17.72 -3.88 7.80
C GLY A 208 17.36 -3.69 6.32
N THR A 209 18.00 -4.48 5.47
CA THR A 209 17.80 -4.42 4.02
C THR A 209 17.03 -5.64 3.51
N VAL A 210 15.95 -5.38 2.77
CA VAL A 210 15.17 -6.38 2.04
C VAL A 210 15.43 -6.24 0.54
N LEU A 211 15.59 -7.36 -0.17
CA LEU A 211 15.64 -7.36 -1.63
C LEU A 211 14.24 -7.45 -2.20
N CYS A 212 13.91 -6.56 -3.13
CA CYS A 212 12.58 -6.43 -3.71
C CYS A 212 12.65 -6.53 -5.24
N ALA A 213 11.63 -7.16 -5.82
CA ALA A 213 11.38 -7.15 -7.26
C ALA A 213 9.94 -6.72 -7.53
N ALA A 214 9.76 -5.58 -8.20
CA ALA A 214 8.46 -5.02 -8.55
C ALA A 214 8.17 -5.23 -10.04
N VAL A 215 6.93 -5.59 -10.36
CA VAL A 215 6.47 -5.73 -11.75
C VAL A 215 6.35 -4.38 -12.41
N LEU A 216 6.94 -4.21 -13.59
CA LEU A 216 6.90 -2.98 -14.37
C LEU A 216 5.61 -2.87 -15.18
N ASP A 217 5.27 -3.90 -15.92
CA ASP A 217 4.06 -3.98 -16.73
C ASP A 217 3.16 -5.08 -16.18
N LEU A 218 2.00 -4.70 -15.67
CA LEU A 218 1.00 -5.58 -15.08
C LEU A 218 0.14 -6.32 -16.11
N THR A 219 0.30 -6.04 -17.40
CA THR A 219 -0.57 -6.54 -18.47
C THR A 219 -0.70 -8.06 -18.44
N ALA A 220 0.43 -8.77 -18.42
CA ALA A 220 0.41 -10.23 -18.43
C ALA A 220 -0.17 -10.82 -17.15
N GLN A 221 0.18 -10.26 -15.99
CA GLN A 221 -0.30 -10.70 -14.69
C GLN A 221 -1.80 -10.52 -14.57
N LEU A 222 -2.33 -9.34 -14.88
CA LEU A 222 -3.75 -9.06 -14.74
C LEU A 222 -4.57 -9.76 -15.83
N GLN A 223 -4.03 -9.92 -17.05
CA GLN A 223 -4.69 -10.73 -18.08
C GLN A 223 -4.78 -12.19 -17.69
N GLY A 224 -3.73 -12.77 -17.14
CA GLY A 224 -3.70 -14.16 -16.69
C GLY A 224 -4.55 -14.44 -15.45
N THR A 225 -4.98 -13.40 -14.75
CA THR A 225 -5.70 -13.54 -13.46
C THR A 225 -7.07 -12.85 -13.47
N LEU A 226 -7.11 -11.52 -13.41
CA LEU A 226 -8.34 -10.76 -13.20
C LEU A 226 -9.15 -10.56 -14.49
N TRP A 227 -8.50 -10.24 -15.63
CA TRP A 227 -9.19 -9.90 -16.87
C TRP A 227 -9.61 -11.12 -17.71
N ASN A 228 -9.11 -12.30 -17.39
CA ASN A 228 -9.42 -13.52 -18.14
C ASN A 228 -10.74 -14.18 -17.71
N ASN A 229 -11.42 -13.64 -16.73
CA ASN A 229 -12.68 -14.12 -16.24
C ASN A 229 -13.82 -13.76 -17.19
N SER A 230 -14.85 -14.62 -17.26
CA SER A 230 -16.10 -14.38 -18.00
C SER A 230 -17.04 -13.39 -17.32
N GLN A 231 -16.66 -12.89 -16.15
CA GLN A 231 -17.45 -11.98 -15.34
C GLN A 231 -17.44 -10.56 -15.91
N SER A 232 -18.53 -9.84 -15.69
CA SER A 232 -18.57 -8.40 -15.94
C SER A 232 -17.84 -7.66 -14.82
N ILE A 233 -16.89 -6.78 -15.19
CA ILE A 233 -16.12 -6.00 -14.22
C ILE A 233 -16.41 -4.52 -14.45
N VAL A 234 -16.84 -3.83 -13.40
CA VAL A 234 -17.05 -2.38 -13.37
C VAL A 234 -15.92 -1.74 -12.56
N LEU A 235 -15.23 -0.79 -13.15
CA LEU A 235 -14.18 0.00 -12.51
C LEU A 235 -14.72 1.41 -12.28
N ALA A 236 -14.90 1.80 -11.04
CA ALA A 236 -15.44 3.11 -10.67
C ALA A 236 -14.43 3.90 -9.83
N SER A 237 -14.29 5.18 -10.11
CA SER A 237 -13.57 6.14 -9.26
C SER A 237 -13.79 7.57 -9.79
N GLY A 238 -13.66 8.55 -8.91
CA GLY A 238 -13.69 9.98 -9.29
C GLY A 238 -12.47 10.46 -10.09
N THR A 239 -11.40 9.65 -10.21
CA THR A 239 -10.09 10.09 -10.72
C THR A 239 -9.47 9.16 -11.76
N LEU A 240 -10.25 8.28 -12.42
CA LEU A 240 -9.72 7.37 -13.46
C LEU A 240 -9.35 8.11 -14.75
N ALA A 241 -10.14 9.12 -15.12
CA ALA A 241 -9.90 9.86 -16.33
C ALA A 241 -8.87 10.98 -16.08
N ALA A 242 -7.81 10.99 -16.86
CA ALA A 242 -6.82 12.06 -16.90
C ALA A 242 -6.73 12.64 -18.30
N GLY A 243 -6.63 13.98 -18.42
CA GLY A 243 -6.58 14.62 -19.74
C GLY A 243 -7.83 14.40 -20.63
N GLY A 244 -8.97 14.04 -20.02
CA GLY A 244 -10.24 13.78 -20.72
C GLY A 244 -10.42 12.35 -21.22
N GLY A 245 -9.57 11.41 -20.82
CA GLY A 245 -9.68 10.00 -21.22
C GLY A 245 -9.08 9.01 -20.23
N PHE A 246 -9.24 7.73 -20.53
CA PHE A 246 -8.81 6.62 -19.67
C PHE A 246 -7.50 5.97 -20.14
N GLN A 247 -6.82 6.53 -21.15
CA GLN A 247 -5.67 5.92 -21.78
C GLN A 247 -4.58 5.52 -20.79
N HIS A 248 -4.17 6.47 -19.93
CA HIS A 248 -3.14 6.25 -18.93
C HIS A 248 -3.53 5.16 -17.92
N TYR A 249 -4.79 5.16 -17.46
CA TYR A 249 -5.27 4.13 -16.54
C TYR A 249 -5.30 2.75 -17.20
N LYS A 250 -5.80 2.64 -18.45
CA LYS A 250 -5.79 1.38 -19.20
C LYS A 250 -4.38 0.84 -19.44
N GLU A 251 -3.40 1.73 -19.65
CA GLU A 251 -1.98 1.35 -19.70
C GLU A 251 -1.52 0.72 -18.39
N ALA A 252 -1.83 1.37 -17.28
CA ALA A 252 -1.39 0.91 -15.96
C ALA A 252 -1.96 -0.45 -15.55
N ILE A 253 -3.13 -0.85 -16.08
CA ILE A 253 -3.81 -2.12 -15.76
C ILE A 253 -3.88 -3.11 -16.92
N GLY A 254 -3.20 -2.82 -18.05
CA GLY A 254 -3.09 -3.73 -19.18
C GLY A 254 -4.37 -3.89 -20.01
N LEU A 255 -5.25 -2.88 -20.06
CA LEU A 255 -6.52 -2.93 -20.81
C LEU A 255 -6.51 -2.17 -22.15
N ILE A 256 -5.39 -1.62 -22.61
CA ILE A 256 -5.32 -0.82 -23.86
C ILE A 256 -5.86 -1.58 -25.07
N LYS A 257 -5.48 -2.84 -25.21
CA LYS A 257 -5.82 -3.67 -26.38
C LYS A 257 -7.12 -4.49 -26.20
N ASN A 258 -7.84 -4.26 -25.10
CA ASN A 258 -9.05 -5.03 -24.83
C ASN A 258 -10.26 -4.35 -25.46
N SER A 259 -10.80 -4.94 -26.53
CA SER A 259 -11.94 -4.41 -27.28
C SER A 259 -13.29 -4.52 -26.53
N ARG A 260 -13.35 -5.24 -25.41
CA ARG A 260 -14.55 -5.37 -24.58
C ARG A 260 -14.72 -4.21 -23.57
N VAL A 261 -13.77 -3.29 -23.49
CA VAL A 261 -13.84 -2.17 -22.55
C VAL A 261 -14.76 -1.09 -23.10
N THR A 262 -15.75 -0.69 -22.31
CA THR A 262 -16.57 0.49 -22.54
C THR A 262 -16.21 1.58 -21.52
N GLU A 263 -16.20 2.81 -21.95
CA GLU A 263 -15.76 3.96 -21.16
C GLU A 263 -16.91 4.96 -21.00
N SER A 264 -17.08 5.49 -19.80
CA SER A 264 -18.07 6.54 -19.53
C SER A 264 -17.51 7.54 -18.51
N ILE A 265 -17.71 8.81 -18.78
CA ILE A 265 -17.38 9.91 -17.87
C ILE A 265 -18.65 10.65 -17.51
N SER A 266 -19.00 10.65 -16.23
CA SER A 266 -20.11 11.48 -15.73
C SER A 266 -19.53 12.84 -15.32
N PRO A 267 -20.15 13.95 -15.74
CA PRO A 267 -19.72 15.27 -15.30
C PRO A 267 -19.97 15.44 -13.79
N SER A 268 -19.12 16.23 -13.14
CA SER A 268 -19.35 16.58 -11.74
C SER A 268 -20.69 17.32 -11.58
N PRO A 269 -21.52 16.96 -10.58
CA PRO A 269 -22.74 17.70 -10.29
C PRO A 269 -22.49 19.08 -9.63
N PHE A 270 -21.25 19.35 -9.22
CA PHE A 270 -20.87 20.56 -8.50
C PHE A 270 -20.41 21.66 -9.46
N ASP A 271 -20.95 22.88 -9.29
CA ASP A 271 -20.46 24.07 -9.97
C ASP A 271 -19.27 24.67 -9.22
N TYR A 272 -18.08 24.16 -9.51
CA TYR A 272 -16.84 24.60 -8.87
C TYR A 272 -16.48 26.06 -9.21
N GLN A 273 -16.90 26.58 -10.37
CA GLN A 273 -16.61 27.96 -10.76
C GLN A 273 -17.33 28.95 -9.86
N ARG A 274 -18.53 28.60 -9.44
CA ARG A 274 -19.35 29.44 -8.57
C ARG A 274 -19.10 29.22 -7.08
N ASN A 275 -18.84 27.96 -6.70
CA ASN A 275 -18.86 27.53 -5.30
C ASN A 275 -17.48 27.25 -4.71
N CYS A 276 -16.40 27.40 -5.50
CA CYS A 276 -15.04 27.10 -5.02
C CYS A 276 -14.09 28.25 -5.39
N LEU A 277 -13.38 28.77 -4.39
CA LEU A 277 -12.29 29.72 -4.56
C LEU A 277 -10.96 29.00 -4.36
N LEU A 278 -10.14 28.95 -5.40
CA LEU A 278 -8.78 28.45 -5.29
C LEU A 278 -7.81 29.61 -4.99
N TYR A 279 -7.20 29.58 -3.81
CA TYR A 279 -6.18 30.52 -3.39
C TYR A 279 -4.79 29.89 -3.45
N LEU A 280 -3.85 30.53 -4.13
CA LEU A 280 -2.46 30.09 -4.28
C LEU A 280 -1.52 31.18 -3.76
N PRO A 281 -1.10 31.11 -2.48
CA PRO A 281 -0.19 32.08 -1.89
C PRO A 281 1.23 31.95 -2.46
N GLN A 282 1.99 33.04 -2.42
CA GLN A 282 3.42 33.06 -2.68
C GLN A 282 4.17 32.66 -1.40
N CYS A 283 4.48 31.39 -1.24
CA CYS A 283 5.28 30.90 -0.12
C CYS A 283 6.77 30.87 -0.48
N PRO A 284 7.67 31.19 0.46
CA PRO A 284 9.11 31.03 0.26
C PRO A 284 9.46 29.54 0.07
N PRO A 285 10.57 29.25 -0.64
CA PRO A 285 11.01 27.88 -0.81
C PRO A 285 11.40 27.24 0.53
N GLU A 286 11.16 25.93 0.67
CA GLU A 286 11.43 25.14 1.90
C GLU A 286 12.90 25.10 2.36
N GLN A 287 13.82 25.58 1.56
CA GLN A 287 15.28 25.59 1.87
C GLN A 287 15.63 26.32 3.16
N LYS A 288 14.73 27.21 3.66
CA LYS A 288 14.85 27.88 4.96
C LYS A 288 13.71 27.42 5.88
N VAL A 289 13.83 26.24 6.42
CA VAL A 289 12.76 25.49 7.13
C VAL A 289 12.04 26.34 8.18
N ASN A 290 12.72 27.08 9.01
CA ASN A 290 12.05 27.91 10.05
C ASN A 290 11.25 29.05 9.44
N ILE A 291 11.84 29.80 8.50
CA ILE A 291 11.16 30.93 7.84
C ILE A 291 9.94 30.43 7.03
N TYR A 292 10.05 29.24 6.44
CA TYR A 292 8.95 28.60 5.72
C TYR A 292 7.75 28.35 6.65
N TYR A 293 7.98 27.66 7.79
CA TYR A 293 6.90 27.35 8.72
C TYR A 293 6.31 28.58 9.43
N ASP A 294 7.13 29.62 9.68
CA ASP A 294 6.64 30.87 10.25
C ASP A 294 5.63 31.54 9.29
N LYS A 295 6.03 31.74 8.03
CA LYS A 295 5.16 32.32 7.00
C LYS A 295 3.96 31.44 6.68
N LEU A 296 4.13 30.12 6.64
CA LEU A 296 3.01 29.20 6.43
C LEU A 296 1.97 29.32 7.56
N ALA A 297 2.41 29.43 8.80
CA ALA A 297 1.51 29.60 9.94
C ALA A 297 0.79 30.96 9.89
N GLU A 298 1.47 32.03 9.49
CA GLU A 298 0.86 33.37 9.27
C GLU A 298 -0.23 33.31 8.19
N GLU A 299 0.05 32.68 7.04
CA GLU A 299 -0.93 32.53 5.95
C GLU A 299 -2.13 31.68 6.40
N ILE A 300 -1.88 30.55 7.07
CA ILE A 300 -2.96 29.73 7.61
C ILE A 300 -3.80 30.53 8.60
N PHE A 301 -3.19 31.29 9.48
CA PHE A 301 -3.90 32.13 10.46
C PHE A 301 -4.82 33.16 9.78
N LEU A 302 -4.35 33.81 8.70
CA LEU A 302 -5.17 34.76 7.93
C LEU A 302 -6.36 34.04 7.25
N LEU A 303 -6.13 32.88 6.67
CA LEU A 303 -7.18 32.08 6.06
C LEU A 303 -8.21 31.60 7.09
N LEU A 304 -7.77 31.17 8.28
CA LEU A 304 -8.65 30.79 9.38
C LEU A 304 -9.52 31.95 9.87
N LYS A 305 -8.96 33.17 9.91
CA LYS A 305 -9.74 34.36 10.22
C LYS A 305 -10.82 34.65 9.16
N ALA A 306 -10.47 34.53 7.89
CA ALA A 306 -11.40 34.77 6.78
C ALA A 306 -12.54 33.72 6.77
N ALA A 307 -12.27 32.47 7.15
CA ALA A 307 -13.24 31.39 7.19
C ALA A 307 -13.95 31.23 8.55
N CYS A 308 -13.66 32.09 9.53
CA CYS A 308 -14.18 31.96 10.90
C CYS A 308 -13.95 30.58 11.54
N GLY A 309 -12.77 30.01 11.34
CA GLY A 309 -12.49 28.60 11.62
C GLY A 309 -12.97 27.70 10.47
N HIS A 310 -13.89 26.78 10.73
CA HIS A 310 -14.49 25.88 9.74
C HIS A 310 -13.47 25.27 8.76
N ALA A 311 -12.31 24.84 9.29
CA ALA A 311 -11.15 24.54 8.46
C ALA A 311 -10.59 23.15 8.69
N LEU A 312 -10.14 22.54 7.59
CA LEU A 312 -9.29 21.36 7.57
C LEU A 312 -7.95 21.72 6.95
N VAL A 313 -6.85 21.48 7.68
CA VAL A 313 -5.49 21.65 7.19
C VAL A 313 -4.83 20.28 7.05
N LEU A 314 -4.54 19.85 5.82
CA LEU A 314 -4.00 18.54 5.51
C LEU A 314 -2.49 18.60 5.27
N PHE A 315 -1.73 17.98 6.15
CA PHE A 315 -0.28 17.88 6.08
C PHE A 315 0.18 16.53 5.49
N ILE A 316 1.31 16.53 4.80
CA ILE A 316 1.94 15.31 4.30
C ILE A 316 2.77 14.58 5.36
N SER A 317 3.09 15.25 6.49
CA SER A 317 3.87 14.65 7.59
C SER A 317 3.43 15.20 8.94
N TYR A 318 3.54 14.35 9.96
CA TYR A 318 3.28 14.73 11.35
C TYR A 318 4.26 15.80 11.86
N SER A 319 5.51 15.79 11.38
CA SER A 319 6.51 16.81 11.76
C SER A 319 6.13 18.20 11.26
N ALA A 320 5.66 18.33 10.01
CA ALA A 320 5.16 19.58 9.47
C ALA A 320 3.91 20.08 10.21
N MET A 321 2.98 19.17 10.50
CA MET A 321 1.78 19.46 11.29
C MET A 321 2.14 20.00 12.68
N SER A 322 3.06 19.33 13.39
CA SER A 322 3.50 19.75 14.72
C SER A 322 4.23 21.10 14.70
N ALA A 323 5.05 21.34 13.68
CA ALA A 323 5.77 22.61 13.51
C ALA A 323 4.82 23.80 13.32
N VAL A 324 3.77 23.62 12.50
CA VAL A 324 2.73 24.66 12.26
C VAL A 324 1.83 24.80 13.49
N LYS A 325 1.42 23.69 14.12
CA LYS A 325 0.62 23.72 15.36
C LYS A 325 1.26 24.55 16.46
N ALA A 326 2.57 24.35 16.70
CA ALA A 326 3.32 25.10 17.72
C ALA A 326 3.32 26.62 17.49
N ARG A 327 3.35 27.04 16.22
CA ARG A 327 3.30 28.46 15.83
C ARG A 327 1.90 29.05 15.94
N LEU A 328 0.90 28.33 15.47
CA LEU A 328 -0.51 28.73 15.59
C LEU A 328 -0.93 28.87 17.05
N ALA A 329 -0.41 28.05 17.97
CA ALA A 329 -0.67 28.16 19.39
C ALA A 329 -0.19 29.49 20.01
N GLN A 330 0.79 30.16 19.40
CA GLN A 330 1.31 31.46 19.81
C GLN A 330 0.48 32.64 19.27
N MET A 331 -0.44 32.38 18.32
CA MET A 331 -1.20 33.41 17.60
C MET A 331 -2.61 33.65 18.16
N GLU A 332 -2.94 33.10 19.34
CA GLU A 332 -4.23 33.26 20.04
C GLU A 332 -5.44 33.07 19.13
N LEU A 333 -5.60 31.86 18.61
CA LEU A 333 -6.75 31.51 17.78
C LEU A 333 -8.05 31.48 18.63
N PRO A 334 -9.12 32.17 18.20
CA PRO A 334 -10.39 32.17 18.92
C PRO A 334 -11.19 30.89 18.73
N TRP A 335 -10.75 29.99 17.85
CA TRP A 335 -11.42 28.73 17.53
C TRP A 335 -10.71 27.54 18.14
N PRO A 336 -11.44 26.48 18.55
CA PRO A 336 -10.83 25.27 19.04
C PRO A 336 -10.05 24.58 17.91
N VAL A 337 -8.81 24.19 18.22
CA VAL A 337 -7.92 23.50 17.30
C VAL A 337 -7.82 22.04 17.70
N PHE A 338 -8.27 21.13 16.84
CA PHE A 338 -8.14 19.71 16.98
C PHE A 338 -6.94 19.20 16.18
N THR A 339 -6.32 18.16 16.68
CA THR A 339 -5.21 17.51 15.98
C THR A 339 -5.53 16.03 15.84
N LEU A 340 -5.57 15.53 14.64
CA LEU A 340 -5.77 14.11 14.40
C LEU A 340 -4.40 13.46 14.14
N ASP A 341 -3.99 12.63 15.06
CA ASP A 341 -2.91 11.69 14.95
C ASP A 341 -3.45 10.27 14.77
N ARG A 342 -2.61 9.29 14.66
CA ARG A 342 -2.90 7.94 14.07
C ARG A 342 -4.15 7.21 14.54
N THR A 343 -4.92 7.64 15.58
CA THR A 343 -5.83 6.72 16.29
C THR A 343 -7.12 7.30 16.84
N SER A 344 -7.49 8.57 16.66
CA SER A 344 -8.63 9.04 17.42
C SER A 344 -9.90 9.36 16.61
N LEU A 345 -10.73 8.34 16.38
CA LEU A 345 -12.12 8.52 15.92
C LEU A 345 -12.87 9.54 16.81
N HIS A 346 -12.62 9.53 18.10
CA HIS A 346 -13.22 10.47 19.07
C HIS A 346 -12.87 11.96 18.78
N THR A 347 -11.65 12.25 18.35
CA THR A 347 -11.25 13.62 17.95
C THR A 347 -12.03 14.10 16.74
N MET A 348 -12.29 13.20 15.78
CA MET A 348 -13.08 13.53 14.60
C MET A 348 -14.54 13.85 14.97
N GLU A 349 -15.14 13.10 15.86
CA GLU A 349 -16.49 13.36 16.36
C GLU A 349 -16.57 14.69 17.12
N GLN A 350 -15.59 14.98 17.97
CA GLN A 350 -15.51 16.25 18.69
C GLN A 350 -15.36 17.43 17.74
N PHE A 351 -14.54 17.30 16.67
CA PHE A 351 -14.40 18.31 15.64
C PHE A 351 -15.74 18.56 14.92
N LYS A 352 -16.40 17.50 14.45
CA LYS A 352 -17.71 17.61 13.77
C LYS A 352 -18.81 18.21 14.64
N ALA A 353 -18.74 17.96 15.96
CA ALA A 353 -19.74 18.47 16.90
C ALA A 353 -19.56 19.97 17.27
N ARG A 354 -18.45 20.60 16.90
CA ARG A 354 -18.16 22.01 17.26
C ARG A 354 -18.03 22.88 16.03
N PRO A 355 -19.05 23.67 15.67
CA PRO A 355 -18.96 24.62 14.57
C PRO A 355 -17.81 25.61 14.75
N GLY A 356 -17.19 26.02 13.67
CA GLY A 356 -16.05 26.96 13.69
C GLY A 356 -14.74 26.35 14.17
N SER A 357 -14.66 25.04 14.34
CA SER A 357 -13.42 24.36 14.72
C SER A 357 -12.40 24.27 13.57
N VAL A 358 -11.14 24.10 13.93
CA VAL A 358 -10.02 23.87 13.03
C VAL A 358 -9.49 22.46 13.26
N LEU A 359 -9.35 21.65 12.20
CA LEU A 359 -8.74 20.32 12.24
C LEU A 359 -7.39 20.36 11.53
N LEU A 360 -6.33 20.06 12.28
CA LEU A 360 -5.00 19.79 11.71
C LEU A 360 -4.83 18.27 11.59
N ALA A 361 -4.56 17.78 10.39
CA ALA A 361 -4.51 16.35 10.15
C ALA A 361 -3.38 15.95 9.21
N ALA A 362 -2.89 14.72 9.37
CA ALA A 362 -1.87 14.12 8.49
C ALA A 362 -2.15 12.62 8.30
N GLY A 363 -1.61 12.02 7.24
CA GLY A 363 -1.71 10.58 7.00
C GLY A 363 -3.09 10.14 6.51
N ALA A 364 -3.78 9.29 7.24
CA ALA A 364 -5.01 8.62 6.80
C ALA A 364 -6.19 9.57 6.48
N VAL A 365 -6.15 10.82 6.93
CA VAL A 365 -7.24 11.79 6.72
C VAL A 365 -7.29 12.35 5.28
N TRP A 366 -6.31 12.03 4.46
CA TRP A 366 -6.34 12.41 3.04
C TRP A 366 -7.48 11.75 2.25
N GLU A 367 -8.03 10.66 2.76
CA GLU A 367 -9.08 9.87 2.10
C GLU A 367 -10.08 9.32 3.12
N GLY A 368 -11.32 9.05 2.65
CA GLY A 368 -12.30 8.28 3.42
C GLY A 368 -13.07 9.06 4.48
N PHE A 369 -12.94 10.39 4.56
CA PHE A 369 -13.70 11.20 5.49
C PHE A 369 -14.69 12.11 4.77
N ASP A 370 -15.92 12.15 5.30
CA ASP A 370 -16.97 13.05 4.87
C ASP A 370 -17.22 14.14 5.92
N PHE A 371 -17.34 15.39 5.43
CA PHE A 371 -17.59 16.57 6.24
C PHE A 371 -18.88 17.25 5.76
N PRO A 372 -20.03 16.80 6.23
CA PRO A 372 -21.31 17.31 5.76
C PRO A 372 -21.54 18.77 6.20
N GLY A 373 -22.21 19.52 5.33
CA GLY A 373 -22.59 20.91 5.58
C GLY A 373 -21.41 21.86 5.73
N ASP A 374 -21.52 22.83 6.63
CA ASP A 374 -20.53 23.88 6.84
C ASP A 374 -19.38 23.48 7.79
N CYS A 375 -19.24 22.21 8.08
CA CYS A 375 -18.19 21.73 8.99
C CYS A 375 -16.79 22.10 8.50
N VAL A 376 -16.56 22.03 7.18
CA VAL A 376 -15.33 22.44 6.51
C VAL A 376 -15.68 23.30 5.30
N SER A 377 -15.52 24.61 5.43
CA SER A 377 -15.62 25.57 4.33
C SER A 377 -14.24 25.98 3.78
N LEU A 378 -13.18 25.75 4.55
CA LEU A 378 -11.79 26.00 4.17
C LEU A 378 -10.98 24.73 4.21
N LEU A 379 -10.41 24.35 3.05
CA LEU A 379 -9.41 23.30 2.96
C LEU A 379 -8.05 23.91 2.64
N VAL A 380 -7.06 23.69 3.52
CA VAL A 380 -5.69 24.12 3.30
C VAL A 380 -4.80 22.91 3.05
N ILE A 381 -4.08 22.92 1.94
CA ILE A 381 -3.09 21.91 1.57
C ILE A 381 -1.72 22.59 1.46
N PRO A 382 -0.92 22.62 2.53
CA PRO A 382 0.37 23.32 2.53
C PRO A 382 1.36 22.77 1.50
N ARG A 383 1.28 21.47 1.23
CA ARG A 383 2.10 20.78 0.25
C ARG A 383 1.31 19.64 -0.40
N LEU A 384 1.43 19.51 -1.70
CA LEU A 384 0.80 18.41 -2.43
C LEU A 384 1.43 17.06 -2.03
N PRO A 385 0.61 16.00 -1.90
CA PRO A 385 1.04 14.68 -1.43
C PRO A 385 1.76 13.91 -2.53
N PHE A 386 2.91 14.42 -2.98
CA PHE A 386 3.74 13.67 -3.90
C PHE A 386 4.28 12.42 -3.22
N ALA A 387 4.13 11.30 -3.89
CA ALA A 387 4.71 10.06 -3.41
C ALA A 387 6.23 10.21 -3.23
N ARG A 388 6.73 9.64 -2.14
CA ARG A 388 8.18 9.61 -1.90
C ARG A 388 8.89 8.97 -3.09
N PRO A 389 10.05 9.49 -3.51
CA PRO A 389 10.87 8.85 -4.52
C PRO A 389 11.16 7.40 -4.08
N ASN A 390 10.82 6.45 -4.93
CA ASN A 390 11.27 5.07 -4.79
C ASN A 390 11.79 4.61 -6.15
N ALA A 391 12.54 3.51 -6.18
CA ALA A 391 13.20 3.02 -7.38
C ALA A 391 12.21 2.81 -8.57
N LEU A 392 10.98 2.36 -8.28
CA LEU A 392 9.95 2.17 -9.28
C LEU A 392 9.46 3.51 -9.87
N LYS A 393 9.13 4.47 -8.99
CA LYS A 393 8.67 5.81 -9.42
C LYS A 393 9.75 6.60 -10.12
N GLU A 394 11.01 6.43 -9.73
CA GLU A 394 12.13 7.02 -10.47
C GLU A 394 12.30 6.42 -11.87
N LYS A 395 12.09 5.12 -12.03
CA LYS A 395 12.12 4.47 -13.34
C LYS A 395 10.94 4.90 -14.20
N GLU A 396 9.73 4.97 -13.64
CA GLU A 396 8.55 5.53 -14.30
C GLU A 396 8.83 6.98 -14.76
N ARG A 397 9.39 7.82 -13.87
CA ARG A 397 9.73 9.21 -14.16
C ARG A 397 10.75 9.36 -15.30
N LYS A 398 11.72 8.46 -15.42
CA LYS A 398 12.69 8.45 -16.53
C LYS A 398 12.05 8.12 -17.87
N ASN A 399 10.94 7.38 -17.89
CA ASN A 399 10.18 7.06 -19.09
C ASN A 399 9.31 8.23 -19.57
N PHE A 400 9.03 9.21 -18.72
CA PHE A 400 8.33 10.44 -19.10
C PHE A 400 9.33 11.50 -19.58
N LYS A 401 9.21 11.91 -20.83
CA LYS A 401 10.11 12.91 -21.49
C LYS A 401 10.10 14.29 -20.82
N THR A 402 9.12 14.58 -19.96
CA THR A 402 9.01 15.86 -19.24
C THR A 402 8.31 15.66 -17.89
N PHE A 403 8.84 16.27 -16.82
CA PHE A 403 8.24 16.34 -15.48
C PHE A 403 6.78 16.85 -15.51
N THR A 404 6.43 17.60 -16.52
CA THR A 404 5.12 18.18 -16.78
C THR A 404 4.04 17.12 -17.06
N LEU A 405 4.37 16.00 -17.71
CA LEU A 405 3.41 14.94 -18.05
C LEU A 405 2.99 14.10 -16.85
N LEU A 406 3.86 13.95 -15.84
CA LEU A 406 3.54 13.27 -14.58
C LEU A 406 2.52 14.05 -13.74
N PHE A 407 2.39 15.35 -13.98
CA PHE A 407 1.56 16.29 -13.21
C PHE A 407 0.46 16.95 -14.06
N GLU A 408 0.17 16.45 -15.25
CA GLU A 408 -0.94 16.96 -16.05
C GLU A 408 -2.28 17.01 -15.32
N PRO A 409 -2.65 16.08 -14.45
CA PRO A 409 -3.86 16.23 -13.63
C PRO A 409 -3.87 17.51 -12.78
N LEU A 410 -2.70 17.99 -12.36
CA LEU A 410 -2.57 19.23 -11.57
C LEU A 410 -2.50 20.51 -12.45
N ARG A 411 -2.20 20.39 -13.73
CA ARG A 411 -2.26 21.51 -14.67
C ARG A 411 -3.69 22.00 -14.95
N PHE A 412 -4.67 21.11 -14.84
CA PHE A 412 -6.07 21.50 -15.01
C PHE A 412 -6.55 22.50 -13.95
N LEU A 413 -5.94 22.51 -12.78
CA LEU A 413 -6.20 23.54 -11.76
C LEU A 413 -5.65 24.94 -12.16
N LYS A 414 -4.61 25.00 -13.01
CA LYS A 414 -4.01 26.27 -13.47
C LYS A 414 -4.65 26.86 -14.72
N CYS A 415 -5.24 26.05 -15.60
CA CYS A 415 -5.73 26.52 -16.90
C CYS A 415 -7.18 27.04 -16.90
N ARG A 416 -7.92 26.92 -15.79
CA ARG A 416 -9.29 27.45 -15.70
C ARG A 416 -9.44 28.75 -14.90
N LEU A 417 -8.33 29.36 -14.51
CA LEU A 417 -8.28 30.65 -13.79
C LEU A 417 -7.76 31.80 -14.63
N SER A 418 -7.64 31.65 -15.94
CA SER A 418 -7.36 32.76 -16.90
C SER A 418 -8.55 33.06 -17.79
#